data_6dde117e42a9599994fc4100d4930847
#
_entry.id   6dde117e42a9599994fc4100d4930847
#
_cell.length_a   1.000
_cell.length_b   1.000
_cell.length_c   1.000
_cell.angle_alpha   90.00
_cell.angle_beta   90.00
_cell.angle_gamma   90.00
#
_symmetry.space_group_name_H-M   'P 1'
#
loop_
_entity.id
_entity.type
_entity.pdbx_description
1 polymer ?
#
loop_
_entity_poly.entity_id
_entity_poly.type
_entity_poly.pdbx_seq_one_letter_code
_entity_poly.pdbx_strand_id
1 'polypeptide(L)'
;VAATRGDPSNVDIPGATAAGIPVLHTPARNADAVAEMTVALLLAVARHLIPADADVRSGNIFRDGTIPYQRFRGAEIAGLTAGLVGLGAVGRAVRWRLSGLGLRVIAHDPYRDDAGHSLDELLA
;
A
#
# COMPACT_ATOMS: atom_id res chain seq x y z
N VAL A 1 -8.02 -13.73 -26.61
CA VAL A 1 -7.72 -14.22 -25.24
C VAL A 1 -7.97 -13.08 -24.26
N ALA A 2 -8.56 -13.38 -23.09
CA ALA A 2 -8.76 -12.39 -22.04
C ALA A 2 -8.02 -12.80 -20.76
N ALA A 3 -7.17 -11.94 -20.24
CA ALA A 3 -6.50 -12.06 -18.96
C ALA A 3 -7.14 -11.10 -17.95
N THR A 4 -7.67 -11.61 -16.84
CA THR A 4 -8.30 -10.80 -15.79
C THR A 4 -7.28 -10.16 -14.85
N ARG A 5 -6.07 -9.87 -15.35
CA ARG A 5 -4.94 -9.28 -14.60
C ARG A 5 -4.58 -7.91 -15.17
N GLY A 6 -3.94 -7.12 -14.36
CA GLY A 6 -3.40 -5.82 -14.80
C GLY A 6 -2.26 -5.95 -15.81
N ASP A 7 -1.46 -7.01 -15.66
CA ASP A 7 -0.41 -7.42 -16.57
C ASP A 7 -0.72 -8.83 -17.09
N PRO A 8 -0.79 -9.07 -18.41
CA PRO A 8 -1.10 -10.36 -19.00
C PRO A 8 0.13 -11.30 -19.08
N SER A 9 1.03 -11.27 -18.09
CA SER A 9 2.26 -12.06 -18.01
C SER A 9 2.06 -13.58 -18.07
N ASN A 10 0.83 -14.05 -17.90
CA ASN A 10 0.44 -15.46 -18.02
C ASN A 10 0.01 -15.85 -19.44
N VAL A 11 0.14 -14.96 -20.43
CA VAL A 11 -0.19 -15.18 -21.83
C VAL A 11 1.06 -15.01 -22.66
N ASP A 12 1.30 -15.92 -23.60
CA ASP A 12 2.35 -15.76 -24.62
C ASP A 12 1.93 -14.66 -25.61
N ILE A 13 2.29 -13.43 -25.30
CA ILE A 13 1.96 -12.25 -26.13
C ILE A 13 2.60 -12.32 -27.53
N PRO A 14 3.90 -12.70 -27.67
CA PRO A 14 4.50 -12.86 -29.00
C PRO A 14 3.78 -13.92 -29.85
N GLY A 15 3.47 -15.09 -29.28
CA GLY A 15 2.75 -16.15 -29.97
C GLY A 15 1.33 -15.74 -30.37
N ALA A 16 0.60 -15.07 -29.47
CA ALA A 16 -0.73 -14.55 -29.79
C ALA A 16 -0.69 -13.51 -30.91
N THR A 17 0.29 -12.60 -30.88
CA THR A 17 0.49 -11.59 -31.92
C THR A 17 0.80 -12.22 -33.28
N ALA A 18 1.70 -13.21 -33.31
CA ALA A 18 2.04 -13.94 -34.54
C ALA A 18 0.84 -14.69 -35.13
N ALA A 19 -0.06 -15.18 -34.26
CA ALA A 19 -1.30 -15.85 -34.68
C ALA A 19 -2.46 -14.88 -34.99
N GLY A 20 -2.28 -13.56 -34.88
CA GLY A 20 -3.33 -12.55 -35.09
C GLY A 20 -4.43 -12.57 -34.01
N ILE A 21 -4.13 -13.12 -32.82
CA ILE A 21 -5.11 -13.27 -31.73
C ILE A 21 -5.02 -12.05 -30.79
N PRO A 22 -6.09 -11.26 -30.64
CA PRO A 22 -6.09 -10.15 -29.70
C PRO A 22 -6.03 -10.63 -28.24
N VAL A 23 -5.21 -9.96 -27.42
CA VAL A 23 -5.12 -10.20 -25.96
C VAL A 23 -5.69 -8.99 -25.24
N LEU A 24 -6.74 -9.22 -24.48
CA LEU A 24 -7.39 -8.22 -23.63
C LEU A 24 -6.92 -8.41 -22.19
N HIS A 25 -6.71 -7.32 -21.47
CA HIS A 25 -6.38 -7.35 -20.05
C HIS A 25 -7.05 -6.18 -19.30
N THR A 26 -6.96 -6.17 -17.97
CA THR A 26 -7.68 -5.22 -17.11
C THR A 26 -6.71 -4.42 -16.23
N PRO A 27 -5.97 -3.44 -16.79
CA PRO A 27 -5.01 -2.65 -16.03
C PRO A 27 -5.72 -1.85 -14.94
N ALA A 28 -5.06 -1.73 -13.78
CA ALA A 28 -5.50 -0.96 -12.63
C ALA A 28 -6.86 -1.35 -12.00
N ARG A 29 -7.49 -2.44 -12.42
CA ARG A 29 -8.81 -2.87 -11.94
C ARG A 29 -8.91 -2.96 -10.42
N ASN A 30 -7.84 -3.38 -9.75
CA ASN A 30 -7.77 -3.58 -8.31
C ASN A 30 -7.00 -2.47 -7.57
N ALA A 31 -6.70 -1.35 -8.22
CA ALA A 31 -5.84 -0.31 -7.64
C ALA A 31 -6.41 0.25 -6.33
N ASP A 32 -7.70 0.50 -6.27
CA ASP A 32 -8.37 0.99 -5.07
C ASP A 32 -8.35 -0.04 -3.94
N ALA A 33 -8.67 -1.29 -4.23
CA ALA A 33 -8.66 -2.36 -3.22
C ALA A 33 -7.24 -2.59 -2.65
N VAL A 34 -6.20 -2.55 -3.50
CA VAL A 34 -4.81 -2.64 -3.04
C VAL A 34 -4.42 -1.42 -2.21
N ALA A 35 -4.84 -0.23 -2.59
CA ALA A 35 -4.58 0.98 -1.83
C ALA A 35 -5.27 0.97 -0.45
N GLU A 36 -6.49 0.48 -0.37
CA GLU A 36 -7.21 0.28 0.90
C GLU A 36 -6.49 -0.70 1.82
N MET A 37 -6.05 -1.83 1.29
CA MET A 37 -5.27 -2.81 2.05
C MET A 37 -3.94 -2.22 2.51
N THR A 38 -3.27 -1.43 1.67
CA THR A 38 -2.01 -0.75 2.02
C THR A 38 -2.20 0.19 3.21
N VAL A 39 -3.26 1.00 3.20
CA VAL A 39 -3.59 1.90 4.31
C VAL A 39 -3.97 1.12 5.57
N ALA A 40 -4.75 0.05 5.44
CA ALA A 40 -5.14 -0.80 6.55
C ALA A 40 -3.91 -1.43 7.23
N LEU A 41 -2.95 -1.95 6.45
CA LEU A 41 -1.71 -2.53 6.97
C LEU A 41 -0.82 -1.47 7.63
N LEU A 42 -0.70 -0.29 7.03
CA LEU A 42 0.04 0.82 7.62
C LEU A 42 -0.52 1.20 8.99
N LEU A 43 -1.83 1.37 9.09
CA LEU A 43 -2.50 1.67 10.36
C LEU A 43 -2.37 0.52 11.36
N ALA A 44 -2.47 -0.73 10.90
CA ALA A 44 -2.32 -1.90 11.77
C ALA A 44 -0.93 -1.96 12.42
N VAL A 45 0.11 -1.63 11.65
CA VAL A 45 1.49 -1.56 12.15
C VAL A 45 1.67 -0.35 13.09
N ALA A 46 1.28 0.84 12.63
CA ALA A 46 1.45 2.08 13.40
C ALA A 46 0.72 2.06 14.75
N ARG A 47 -0.39 1.36 14.84
CA ARG A 47 -1.26 1.30 16.03
C ARG A 47 -1.20 -0.04 16.77
N HIS A 48 -0.29 -0.95 16.39
CA HIS A 48 -0.14 -2.28 17.01
C HIS A 48 -1.45 -3.10 17.04
N LEU A 49 -2.29 -3.01 16.01
CA LEU A 49 -3.64 -3.61 16.04
C LEU A 49 -3.60 -5.13 16.23
N ILE A 50 -2.71 -5.83 15.51
CA ILE A 50 -2.65 -7.29 15.56
C ILE A 50 -2.22 -7.81 16.94
N PRO A 51 -1.11 -7.33 17.55
CA PRO A 51 -0.75 -7.78 18.89
C PRO A 51 -1.77 -7.33 19.95
N ALA A 52 -2.42 -6.18 19.80
CA ALA A 52 -3.46 -5.73 20.72
C ALA A 52 -4.72 -6.63 20.63
N ASP A 53 -5.16 -7.00 19.44
CA ASP A 53 -6.27 -7.94 19.26
C ASP A 53 -5.97 -9.31 19.89
N ALA A 54 -4.76 -9.85 19.64
CA ALA A 54 -4.33 -11.12 20.24
C ALA A 54 -4.30 -11.05 21.77
N ASP A 55 -3.85 -9.95 22.34
CA ASP A 55 -3.80 -9.73 23.79
C ASP A 55 -5.21 -9.70 24.40
N VAL A 56 -6.14 -9.01 23.76
CA VAL A 56 -7.56 -8.96 24.20
C VAL A 56 -8.20 -10.35 24.11
N ARG A 57 -7.99 -11.07 23.01
CA ARG A 57 -8.55 -12.44 22.84
C ARG A 57 -8.01 -13.46 23.83
N SER A 58 -6.77 -13.29 24.27
CA SER A 58 -6.17 -14.16 25.29
C SER A 58 -6.64 -13.87 26.73
N GLY A 59 -7.43 -12.82 26.93
CA GLY A 59 -7.88 -12.38 28.25
C GLY A 59 -6.80 -11.64 29.07
N ASN A 60 -5.63 -11.40 28.50
CA ASN A 60 -4.49 -10.79 29.21
C ASN A 60 -4.50 -9.24 29.16
N ILE A 61 -5.69 -8.64 29.22
CA ILE A 61 -5.86 -7.19 29.06
C ILE A 61 -5.04 -6.42 30.13
N PHE A 62 -5.06 -6.89 31.37
CA PHE A 62 -4.33 -6.28 32.50
C PHE A 62 -3.30 -7.26 33.04
N ARG A 63 -2.12 -7.32 32.45
CA ARG A 63 -1.02 -8.17 32.89
C ARG A 63 0.18 -7.34 33.32
N ASP A 64 1.00 -7.93 34.17
CA ASP A 64 2.29 -7.36 34.59
C ASP A 64 2.16 -5.94 35.19
N GLY A 65 1.00 -5.62 35.80
CA GLY A 65 0.72 -4.31 36.35
C GLY A 65 0.60 -3.19 35.32
N THR A 66 0.50 -3.54 34.00
CA THR A 66 0.40 -2.56 32.91
C THR A 66 -1.01 -2.53 32.32
N ILE A 67 -1.36 -1.41 31.73
CA ILE A 67 -2.63 -1.22 31.02
C ILE A 67 -2.39 -1.25 29.49
N PRO A 68 -3.39 -1.66 28.68
CA PRO A 68 -3.23 -1.88 27.25
C PRO A 68 -2.62 -0.70 26.50
N TYR A 69 -3.04 0.54 26.78
CA TYR A 69 -2.52 1.70 26.05
C TYR A 69 -1.04 1.99 26.32
N GLN A 70 -0.47 1.49 27.40
CA GLN A 70 0.97 1.61 27.68
C GLN A 70 1.76 0.58 26.88
N ARG A 71 1.25 -0.67 26.80
CA ARG A 71 1.89 -1.75 26.06
C ARG A 71 1.80 -1.56 24.55
N PHE A 72 0.66 -1.03 24.07
CA PHE A 72 0.37 -0.84 22.64
C PHE A 72 0.35 0.65 22.26
N ARG A 73 1.25 1.43 22.84
CA ARG A 73 1.43 2.82 22.45
C ARG A 73 1.91 2.88 21.00
N GLY A 74 1.01 3.19 20.10
CA GLY A 74 1.30 3.36 18.69
C GLY A 74 1.76 4.78 18.34
N ALA A 75 2.20 4.95 17.10
CA ALA A 75 2.50 6.25 16.52
C ALA A 75 1.24 6.89 15.94
N GLU A 76 1.05 8.18 16.17
CA GLU A 76 0.12 9.00 15.43
C GLU A 76 0.75 9.34 14.08
N ILE A 77 0.02 9.10 12.98
CA ILE A 77 0.58 9.24 11.63
C ILE A 77 0.34 10.64 11.02
N ALA A 78 -0.62 11.38 11.54
CA ALA A 78 -0.89 12.75 11.08
C ALA A 78 0.36 13.63 11.24
N GLY A 79 0.69 14.39 10.20
CA GLY A 79 1.88 15.25 10.16
C GLY A 79 3.19 14.51 9.82
N LEU A 80 3.22 13.19 9.80
CA LEU A 80 4.40 12.43 9.36
C LEU A 80 4.54 12.45 7.84
N THR A 81 5.71 12.07 7.36
CA THR A 81 6.00 11.91 5.93
C THR A 81 5.92 10.45 5.54
N ALA A 82 5.20 10.14 4.46
CA ALA A 82 5.19 8.84 3.80
C ALA A 82 5.91 8.93 2.45
N GLY A 83 6.90 8.05 2.25
CA GLY A 83 7.59 7.90 0.97
C GLY A 83 6.94 6.79 0.14
N LEU A 84 6.63 7.06 -1.11
CA LEU A 84 6.11 6.08 -2.06
C LEU A 84 7.14 5.78 -3.13
N VAL A 85 7.52 4.52 -3.27
CA VAL A 85 8.28 4.03 -4.42
C VAL A 85 7.31 3.48 -5.45
N GLY A 86 7.16 4.20 -6.55
CA GLY A 86 6.17 3.94 -7.58
C GLY A 86 4.91 4.81 -7.45
N LEU A 87 4.60 5.57 -8.52
CA LEU A 87 3.44 6.46 -8.61
C LEU A 87 2.49 6.06 -9.76
N GLY A 88 2.37 4.75 -10.00
CA GLY A 88 1.39 4.16 -10.90
C GLY A 88 -0.04 4.27 -10.36
N ALA A 89 -0.97 3.48 -10.88
CA ALA A 89 -2.38 3.53 -10.46
C ALA A 89 -2.56 3.28 -8.96
N VAL A 90 -1.88 2.27 -8.40
CA VAL A 90 -1.93 1.95 -6.97
C VAL A 90 -1.28 3.07 -6.15
N GLY A 91 -0.06 3.51 -6.52
CA GLY A 91 0.66 4.57 -5.80
C GLY A 91 -0.14 5.87 -5.70
N ARG A 92 -0.82 6.27 -6.77
CA ARG A 92 -1.71 7.46 -6.77
C ARG A 92 -2.91 7.27 -5.86
N ALA A 93 -3.53 6.09 -5.87
CA ALA A 93 -4.66 5.77 -5.00
C ALA A 93 -4.25 5.74 -3.51
N VAL A 94 -3.05 5.24 -3.20
CA VAL A 94 -2.45 5.29 -1.86
C VAL A 94 -2.13 6.74 -1.47
N ARG A 95 -1.47 7.51 -2.34
CA ARG A 95 -1.12 8.92 -2.10
C ARG A 95 -2.34 9.73 -1.68
N TRP A 96 -3.43 9.61 -2.42
CA TRP A 96 -4.67 10.32 -2.13
C TRP A 96 -5.21 9.98 -0.73
N ARG A 97 -5.24 8.69 -0.35
CA ARG A 97 -5.74 8.22 0.94
C ARG A 97 -4.84 8.65 2.10
N LEU A 98 -3.53 8.54 1.95
CA LEU A 98 -2.57 8.93 2.97
C LEU A 98 -2.59 10.45 3.21
N SER A 99 -2.74 11.25 2.14
CA SER A 99 -2.93 12.70 2.26
C SER A 99 -4.22 13.04 3.03
N GLY A 100 -5.31 12.28 2.80
CA GLY A 100 -6.55 12.41 3.56
C GLY A 100 -6.43 12.05 5.04
N LEU A 101 -5.44 11.23 5.40
CA LEU A 101 -5.09 10.90 6.79
C LEU A 101 -4.09 11.91 7.41
N GLY A 102 -3.78 12.99 6.72
CA GLY A 102 -2.93 14.06 7.22
C GLY A 102 -1.43 13.83 7.08
N LEU A 103 -0.99 12.83 6.31
CA LEU A 103 0.43 12.64 6.02
C LEU A 103 0.89 13.57 4.89
N ARG A 104 2.14 13.99 4.96
CA ARG A 104 2.86 14.55 3.82
C ARG A 104 3.37 13.39 2.95
N VAL A 105 2.92 13.31 1.70
CA VAL A 105 3.31 12.20 0.82
C VAL A 105 4.31 12.69 -0.22
N ILE A 106 5.50 12.10 -0.23
CA ILE A 106 6.53 12.26 -1.25
C ILE A 106 6.62 10.98 -2.08
N ALA A 107 7.08 11.06 -3.33
CA ALA A 107 7.13 9.89 -4.20
C ALA A 107 8.37 9.90 -5.10
N HIS A 108 8.86 8.71 -5.38
CA HIS A 108 9.82 8.42 -6.45
C HIS A 108 9.19 7.48 -7.47
N ASP A 109 9.32 7.80 -8.74
CA ASP A 109 8.96 6.92 -9.86
C ASP A 109 9.80 7.32 -11.09
N PRO A 110 10.65 6.44 -11.64
CA PRO A 110 11.53 6.78 -12.75
C PRO A 110 10.79 7.03 -14.08
N TYR A 111 9.50 6.70 -14.14
CA TYR A 111 8.67 6.84 -15.35
C TYR A 111 7.62 7.95 -15.20
N ARG A 112 7.70 8.76 -14.14
CA ARG A 112 6.68 9.76 -13.80
C ARG A 112 7.29 11.06 -13.34
N ASP A 113 7.10 12.12 -14.11
CA ASP A 113 7.59 13.47 -13.79
C ASP A 113 6.92 14.08 -12.56
N ASP A 114 5.68 13.65 -12.24
CA ASP A 114 4.90 14.13 -11.10
C ASP A 114 5.28 13.44 -9.76
N ALA A 115 6.27 12.55 -9.76
CA ALA A 115 6.84 11.96 -8.55
C ALA A 115 7.71 12.95 -7.77
N GLY A 116 8.57 13.71 -8.44
CA GLY A 116 9.25 14.90 -7.92
C GLY A 116 10.47 14.64 -7.03
N HIS A 117 10.79 13.39 -6.67
CA HIS A 117 11.94 13.04 -5.83
C HIS A 117 12.77 11.91 -6.45
N SER A 118 14.08 11.96 -6.27
CA SER A 118 14.94 10.80 -6.51
C SER A 118 14.73 9.74 -5.44
N LEU A 119 15.20 8.51 -5.69
CA LEU A 119 15.12 7.44 -4.69
C LEU A 119 15.97 7.78 -3.46
N ASP A 120 17.14 8.36 -3.66
CA ASP A 120 18.04 8.74 -2.56
C ASP A 120 17.43 9.82 -1.66
N GLU A 121 16.76 10.84 -2.24
CA GLU A 121 16.05 11.86 -1.49
C GLU A 121 14.85 11.28 -0.72
N LEU A 122 14.23 10.22 -1.23
CA LEU A 122 13.09 9.58 -0.57
C LEU A 122 13.54 8.72 0.61
N LEU A 123 14.77 8.19 0.58
CA LEU A 123 15.34 7.30 1.60
C LEU A 123 16.16 8.05 2.66
N ALA A 124 16.48 9.33 2.43
CA ALA A 124 17.22 10.17 3.37
C ALA A 124 16.33 10.65 4.53
#